data_304396eaffc722f2ca64445034344c4a
#
_entry.id   304396eaffc722f2ca64445034344c4a
#
_cell.length_a   1.000
_cell.length_b   1.000
_cell.length_c   1.000
_cell.angle_alpha   90.00
_cell.angle_beta   90.00
_cell.angle_gamma   90.00
#
_symmetry.space_group_name_H-M   'P 1'
#
loop_
_entity.id
_entity.type
_entity.pdbx_description
1 polymer ?
#
loop_
_entity_poly.entity_id
_entity_poly.type
_entity_poly.pdbx_seq_one_letter_code
_entity_poly.pdbx_strand_id
1 'polypeptide(L)'
;MPYYYYGFDPTYFLVIIGAVICMIASARVKSTYNKYSQYRSASGMTGAQAAQRILNSAGIYDVTIQHVSGNLTDHYNPSAKTLNLSDSVYNSTSVAAVGVAAHECGHAIQHQNSYFPLTLRTAIVPVANLGSTLAWPLILIGLFFTRNTGAVLINLGIICFSFAVIFQLSLIHISEPTRLDV
;
A
#
# COMPACT_ATOMS: atom_id res chain seq x y z
N MET A 1 -19.69 4.91 -46.14
CA MET A 1 -18.41 4.48 -45.54
C MET A 1 -18.26 5.21 -44.21
N PRO A 2 -18.18 4.53 -43.06
CA PRO A 2 -17.95 5.23 -41.82
C PRO A 2 -16.48 5.63 -41.78
N TYR A 3 -16.21 6.93 -41.66
CA TYR A 3 -14.89 7.46 -41.37
C TYR A 3 -14.48 7.00 -39.99
N TYR A 4 -13.60 6.02 -39.89
CA TYR A 4 -12.85 5.74 -38.67
C TYR A 4 -11.88 6.90 -38.43
N TYR A 5 -12.26 7.81 -37.55
CA TYR A 5 -11.38 8.84 -37.06
C TYR A 5 -10.39 8.14 -36.11
N TYR A 6 -9.20 7.82 -36.63
CA TYR A 6 -8.05 7.43 -35.78
C TYR A 6 -7.55 8.71 -35.11
N GLY A 7 -8.38 9.27 -34.24
CA GLY A 7 -7.99 10.34 -33.36
C GLY A 7 -7.37 9.77 -32.08
N PHE A 8 -6.26 10.31 -31.66
CA PHE A 8 -5.65 10.02 -30.37
C PHE A 8 -6.67 10.32 -29.28
N ASP A 9 -7.09 9.30 -28.52
CA ASP A 9 -8.08 9.45 -27.46
C ASP A 9 -7.45 10.27 -26.31
N PRO A 10 -8.00 11.44 -25.92
CA PRO A 10 -7.46 12.28 -24.88
C PRO A 10 -7.38 11.59 -23.51
N THR A 11 -8.08 10.46 -23.30
CA THR A 11 -7.98 9.68 -22.06
C THR A 11 -6.59 9.09 -21.84
N TYR A 12 -5.81 8.85 -22.91
CA TYR A 12 -4.41 8.41 -22.77
C TYR A 12 -3.54 9.43 -22.04
N PHE A 13 -3.83 10.73 -22.13
CA PHE A 13 -3.11 11.74 -21.35
C PHE A 13 -3.31 11.57 -19.85
N LEU A 14 -4.50 11.19 -19.40
CA LEU A 14 -4.76 10.92 -18.00
C LEU A 14 -3.93 9.73 -17.48
N VAL A 15 -3.80 8.68 -18.29
CA VAL A 15 -2.97 7.52 -17.95
C VAL A 15 -1.50 7.92 -17.86
N ILE A 16 -1.01 8.71 -18.82
CA ILE A 16 0.38 9.21 -18.81
C ILE A 16 0.63 10.09 -17.58
N ILE A 17 -0.27 11.02 -17.30
CA ILE A 17 -0.17 11.90 -16.10
C ILE A 17 -0.13 11.05 -14.82
N GLY A 18 -1.03 10.07 -14.69
CA GLY A 18 -1.03 9.15 -13.56
C GLY A 18 0.29 8.37 -13.42
N ALA A 19 0.81 7.83 -14.52
CA ALA A 19 2.09 7.13 -14.54
C ALA A 19 3.26 8.04 -14.13
N VAL A 20 3.30 9.27 -14.62
CA VAL A 20 4.33 10.26 -14.26
C VAL A 20 4.26 10.62 -12.77
N ILE A 21 3.06 10.84 -12.23
CA ILE A 21 2.87 11.12 -10.80
C ILE A 21 3.37 9.94 -9.95
N CYS A 22 3.03 8.71 -10.32
CA CYS A 22 3.50 7.51 -9.62
C CYS A 22 5.02 7.36 -9.67
N MET A 23 5.64 7.62 -10.82
CA MET A 23 7.11 7.59 -10.96
C MET A 23 7.77 8.65 -10.09
N ILE A 24 7.26 9.89 -10.08
CA ILE A 24 7.80 10.98 -9.24
C ILE A 24 7.65 10.63 -7.75
N ALA A 25 6.49 10.13 -7.33
CA ALA A 25 6.26 9.74 -5.95
C ALA A 25 7.22 8.62 -5.50
N SER A 26 7.35 7.57 -6.31
CA SER A 26 8.26 6.44 -6.04
C SER A 26 9.73 6.89 -5.99
N ALA A 27 10.14 7.78 -6.91
CA ALA A 27 11.49 8.34 -6.92
C ALA A 27 11.77 9.19 -5.67
N ARG A 28 10.80 9.99 -5.21
CA ARG A 28 10.91 10.79 -3.99
C ARG A 28 11.05 9.93 -2.74
N VAL A 29 10.24 8.88 -2.58
CA VAL A 29 10.32 7.95 -1.46
C VAL A 29 11.71 7.31 -1.42
N LYS A 30 12.16 6.74 -2.55
CA LYS A 30 13.48 6.11 -2.67
C LYS A 30 14.62 7.09 -2.39
N SER A 31 14.55 8.30 -2.92
CA SER A 31 15.57 9.35 -2.70
C SER A 31 15.63 9.77 -1.24
N THR A 32 14.47 9.95 -0.59
CA THR A 32 14.40 10.29 0.83
C THR A 32 14.96 9.18 1.70
N TYR A 33 14.58 7.94 1.43
CA TYR A 33 15.13 6.77 2.12
C TYR A 33 16.66 6.73 1.97
N ASN A 34 17.17 6.82 0.75
CA ASN A 34 18.63 6.78 0.47
C ASN A 34 19.38 7.93 1.17
N LYS A 35 18.78 9.11 1.23
CA LYS A 35 19.36 10.24 1.97
C LYS A 35 19.51 9.92 3.45
N TYR A 36 18.43 9.49 4.11
CA TYR A 36 18.44 9.26 5.56
C TYR A 36 19.04 7.91 5.95
N SER A 37 19.25 6.99 5.03
CA SER A 37 20.01 5.76 5.26
C SER A 37 21.51 6.00 5.48
N GLN A 38 22.03 7.17 5.07
CA GLN A 38 23.42 7.55 5.29
C GLN A 38 23.67 8.13 6.70
N TYR A 39 22.64 8.53 7.41
CA TYR A 39 22.76 9.11 8.74
C TYR A 39 22.50 8.06 9.80
N ARG A 40 23.45 7.91 10.71
CA ARG A 40 23.28 7.01 11.87
C ARG A 40 22.28 7.62 12.86
N SER A 41 21.38 6.79 13.37
CA SER A 41 20.46 7.19 14.44
C SER A 41 21.23 7.53 15.72
N ALA A 42 20.82 8.58 16.41
CA ALA A 42 21.42 8.99 17.69
C ALA A 42 21.34 7.89 18.77
N SER A 43 20.33 7.03 18.71
CA SER A 43 20.19 5.88 19.62
C SER A 43 21.20 4.77 19.35
N GLY A 44 21.78 4.70 18.15
CA GLY A 44 22.65 3.63 17.69
C GLY A 44 21.98 2.26 17.57
N MET A 45 20.67 2.15 17.80
CA MET A 45 19.90 0.91 17.69
C MET A 45 19.71 0.53 16.23
N THR A 46 19.64 -0.78 15.96
CA THR A 46 19.20 -1.29 14.66
C THR A 46 17.68 -1.13 14.52
N GLY A 47 17.15 -1.25 13.29
CA GLY A 47 15.71 -1.25 13.07
C GLY A 47 14.99 -2.31 13.91
N ALA A 48 15.53 -3.53 13.97
CA ALA A 48 14.95 -4.59 14.80
C ALA A 48 14.96 -4.26 16.30
N GLN A 49 16.06 -3.70 16.82
CA GLN A 49 16.15 -3.28 18.23
C GLN A 49 15.19 -2.12 18.55
N ALA A 50 15.05 -1.17 17.63
CA ALA A 50 14.11 -0.06 17.78
C ALA A 50 12.67 -0.59 17.79
N ALA A 51 12.34 -1.48 16.86
CA ALA A 51 11.01 -2.13 16.82
C ALA A 51 10.70 -2.87 18.12
N GLN A 52 11.63 -3.69 18.61
CA GLN A 52 11.44 -4.42 19.86
C GLN A 52 11.20 -3.49 21.05
N ARG A 53 11.94 -2.39 21.10
CA ARG A 53 11.78 -1.39 22.17
C ARG A 53 10.43 -0.70 22.10
N ILE A 54 9.97 -0.32 20.89
CA ILE A 54 8.67 0.32 20.69
C ILE A 54 7.54 -0.63 21.07
N LEU A 55 7.55 -1.88 20.59
CA LEU A 55 6.54 -2.88 20.91
C LEU A 55 6.49 -3.14 22.43
N ASN A 56 7.63 -3.31 23.08
CA ASN A 56 7.70 -3.51 24.53
C ASN A 56 7.15 -2.32 25.31
N SER A 57 7.45 -1.08 24.87
CA SER A 57 6.93 0.14 25.51
C SER A 57 5.43 0.30 25.34
N ALA A 58 4.87 -0.26 24.26
CA ALA A 58 3.43 -0.32 24.02
C ALA A 58 2.73 -1.52 24.70
N GLY A 59 3.45 -2.35 25.46
CA GLY A 59 2.91 -3.54 26.12
C GLY A 59 2.58 -4.69 25.15
N ILE A 60 3.18 -4.70 23.97
CA ILE A 60 2.97 -5.72 22.93
C ILE A 60 4.11 -6.73 22.96
N TYR A 61 3.83 -7.94 23.42
CA TYR A 61 4.82 -9.01 23.59
C TYR A 61 4.57 -10.22 22.68
N ASP A 62 3.44 -10.24 21.99
CA ASP A 62 2.98 -11.34 21.14
C ASP A 62 3.26 -11.12 19.64
N VAL A 63 3.98 -10.06 19.31
CA VAL A 63 4.46 -9.78 17.93
C VAL A 63 5.92 -10.18 17.80
N THR A 64 6.19 -11.08 16.85
CA THR A 64 7.55 -11.56 16.55
C THR A 64 8.17 -10.72 15.45
N ILE A 65 9.39 -10.21 15.67
CA ILE A 65 10.16 -9.49 14.65
C ILE A 65 10.94 -10.48 13.81
N GLN A 66 10.73 -10.45 12.49
CA GLN A 66 11.38 -11.36 11.54
C GLN A 66 12.14 -10.58 10.47
N HIS A 67 13.24 -11.16 10.01
CA HIS A 67 13.99 -10.67 8.87
C HIS A 67 13.42 -11.26 7.57
N VAL A 68 13.21 -10.40 6.57
CA VAL A 68 12.75 -10.80 5.23
C VAL A 68 13.67 -10.24 4.16
N SER A 69 13.85 -11.00 3.07
CA SER A 69 14.68 -10.55 1.95
C SER A 69 14.08 -9.35 1.22
N GLY A 70 14.93 -8.49 0.69
CA GLY A 70 14.55 -7.37 -0.15
C GLY A 70 14.85 -6.01 0.43
N ASN A 71 14.48 -4.96 -0.32
CA ASN A 71 14.64 -3.57 0.11
C ASN A 71 13.26 -2.92 0.19
N LEU A 72 12.94 -2.31 1.33
CA LEU A 72 11.64 -1.68 1.56
C LEU A 72 10.45 -2.64 1.35
N THR A 73 10.64 -3.90 1.73
CA THR A 73 9.61 -4.93 1.78
C THR A 73 9.04 -5.11 3.19
N ASP A 74 9.32 -4.13 4.04
CA ASP A 74 8.90 -4.08 5.42
C ASP A 74 7.38 -4.09 5.51
N HIS A 75 6.83 -4.86 6.44
CA HIS A 75 5.40 -4.90 6.68
C HIS A 75 5.04 -5.58 7.99
N TYR A 76 3.95 -5.14 8.60
CA TYR A 76 3.31 -5.85 9.70
C TYR A 76 2.24 -6.82 9.17
N ASN A 77 2.27 -8.08 9.62
CA ASN A 77 1.25 -9.09 9.32
C ASN A 77 0.37 -9.32 10.56
N PRO A 78 -0.86 -8.81 10.57
CA PRO A 78 -1.75 -8.94 11.73
C PRO A 78 -2.23 -10.37 11.97
N SER A 79 -2.38 -11.18 10.92
CA SER A 79 -2.84 -12.57 11.03
C SER A 79 -1.80 -13.48 11.65
N ALA A 80 -0.52 -13.30 11.30
CA ALA A 80 0.59 -14.07 11.84
C ALA A 80 1.22 -13.41 13.09
N LYS A 81 0.83 -12.17 13.42
CA LYS A 81 1.45 -11.33 14.45
C LYS A 81 2.96 -11.23 14.27
N THR A 82 3.40 -10.95 13.04
CA THR A 82 4.80 -10.78 12.70
C THR A 82 5.09 -9.41 12.15
N LEU A 83 6.17 -8.80 12.62
CA LEU A 83 6.75 -7.58 12.10
C LEU A 83 7.94 -7.97 11.21
N ASN A 84 7.76 -7.89 9.91
CA ASN A 84 8.74 -8.31 8.92
C ASN A 84 9.56 -7.10 8.50
N LEU A 85 10.88 -7.16 8.73
CA LEU A 85 11.82 -6.09 8.40
C LEU A 85 12.80 -6.56 7.32
N SER A 86 12.97 -5.74 6.28
CA SER A 86 13.82 -6.03 5.12
C SER A 86 15.32 -5.98 5.43
N ASP A 87 16.13 -6.47 4.49
CA ASP A 87 17.61 -6.44 4.58
C ASP A 87 18.14 -5.03 4.89
N SER A 88 17.53 -4.03 4.29
CA SER A 88 17.95 -2.64 4.45
C SER A 88 17.56 -2.00 5.79
N VAL A 89 16.68 -2.66 6.56
CA VAL A 89 16.13 -2.13 7.82
C VAL A 89 16.55 -2.94 9.03
N TYR A 90 16.47 -4.26 8.96
CA TYR A 90 16.62 -5.15 10.12
C TYR A 90 17.88 -4.90 10.93
N ASN A 91 19.06 -4.93 10.28
CA ASN A 91 20.37 -4.76 10.91
C ASN A 91 20.94 -3.33 10.79
N SER A 92 20.25 -2.43 10.09
CA SER A 92 20.73 -1.06 9.87
C SER A 92 20.47 -0.16 11.07
N THR A 93 21.49 0.65 11.43
CA THR A 93 21.39 1.67 12.50
C THR A 93 21.06 3.05 11.97
N SER A 94 20.63 3.17 10.70
CA SER A 94 20.33 4.44 10.08
C SER A 94 19.01 5.06 10.57
N VAL A 95 18.90 6.38 10.45
CA VAL A 95 17.65 7.11 10.74
C VAL A 95 16.49 6.57 9.90
N ALA A 96 16.73 6.28 8.61
CA ALA A 96 15.72 5.71 7.73
C ALA A 96 15.23 4.34 8.23
N ALA A 97 16.15 3.46 8.62
CA ALA A 97 15.80 2.13 9.10
C ALA A 97 14.97 2.18 10.40
N VAL A 98 15.39 3.02 11.35
CA VAL A 98 14.64 3.20 12.61
C VAL A 98 13.25 3.80 12.32
N GLY A 99 13.17 4.75 11.38
CA GLY A 99 11.89 5.36 10.98
C GLY A 99 10.92 4.35 10.34
N VAL A 100 11.41 3.49 9.42
CA VAL A 100 10.59 2.44 8.80
C VAL A 100 10.15 1.41 9.86
N ALA A 101 11.06 0.95 10.71
CA ALA A 101 10.72 0.02 11.78
C ALA A 101 9.67 0.60 12.75
N ALA A 102 9.77 1.89 13.09
CA ALA A 102 8.79 2.58 13.92
C ALA A 102 7.41 2.69 13.23
N HIS A 103 7.39 2.94 11.91
CA HIS A 103 6.15 2.96 11.12
C HIS A 103 5.41 1.62 11.18
N GLU A 104 6.12 0.52 10.96
CA GLU A 104 5.52 -0.82 11.01
C GLU A 104 5.06 -1.19 12.44
N CYS A 105 5.78 -0.72 13.49
CA CYS A 105 5.31 -0.85 14.86
C CYS A 105 4.01 -0.07 15.10
N GLY A 106 3.84 1.08 14.45
CA GLY A 106 2.59 1.84 14.49
C GLY A 106 1.39 1.01 14.04
N HIS A 107 1.54 0.22 12.97
CA HIS A 107 0.49 -0.70 12.51
C HIS A 107 0.20 -1.81 13.53
N ALA A 108 1.21 -2.33 14.21
CA ALA A 108 1.02 -3.32 15.28
C ALA A 108 0.26 -2.72 16.47
N ILE A 109 0.59 -1.49 16.89
CA ILE A 109 -0.10 -0.76 17.96
C ILE A 109 -1.55 -0.45 17.57
N GLN A 110 -1.80 -0.01 16.34
CA GLN A 110 -3.15 0.21 15.84
C GLN A 110 -3.99 -1.08 15.87
N HIS A 111 -3.39 -2.20 15.48
CA HIS A 111 -4.05 -3.50 15.50
C HIS A 111 -4.39 -3.93 16.95
N GLN A 112 -3.44 -3.78 17.89
CA GLN A 112 -3.63 -4.12 19.31
C GLN A 112 -4.76 -3.29 19.94
N ASN A 113 -4.84 -2.01 19.59
CA ASN A 113 -5.88 -1.10 20.10
C ASN A 113 -7.22 -1.25 19.39
N SER A 114 -7.39 -2.29 18.57
CA SER A 114 -8.61 -2.52 17.76
C SER A 114 -9.04 -1.27 17.00
N TYR A 115 -8.07 -0.54 16.43
CA TYR A 115 -8.34 0.69 15.70
C TYR A 115 -9.33 0.43 14.57
N PHE A 116 -10.57 0.90 14.75
CA PHE A 116 -11.70 0.60 13.89
C PHE A 116 -11.41 0.75 12.39
N PRO A 117 -10.68 1.81 11.93
CA PRO A 117 -10.34 1.94 10.51
C PRO A 117 -9.46 0.80 9.98
N LEU A 118 -8.55 0.25 10.80
CA LEU A 118 -7.72 -0.88 10.39
C LEU A 118 -8.54 -2.17 10.27
N THR A 119 -9.47 -2.40 11.18
CA THR A 119 -10.42 -3.52 11.11
C THR A 119 -11.31 -3.41 9.88
N LEU A 120 -11.82 -2.20 9.60
CA LEU A 120 -12.60 -1.91 8.41
C LEU A 120 -11.78 -2.16 7.12
N ARG A 121 -10.52 -1.73 7.08
CA ARG A 121 -9.59 -2.02 5.98
C ARG A 121 -9.47 -3.53 5.74
N THR A 122 -9.20 -4.29 6.79
CA THR A 122 -9.02 -5.74 6.68
C THR A 122 -10.27 -6.45 6.15
N ALA A 123 -11.45 -5.96 6.50
CA ALA A 123 -12.73 -6.50 6.01
C ALA A 123 -13.02 -6.10 4.54
N ILE A 124 -12.62 -4.91 4.13
CA ILE A 124 -12.98 -4.36 2.81
C ILE A 124 -11.95 -4.68 1.73
N VAL A 125 -10.65 -4.79 2.05
CA VAL A 125 -9.59 -5.11 1.09
C VAL A 125 -9.90 -6.37 0.27
N PRO A 126 -10.37 -7.50 0.82
CA PRO A 126 -10.75 -8.67 0.03
C PRO A 126 -11.85 -8.37 -1.00
N VAL A 127 -12.86 -7.57 -0.61
CA VAL A 127 -13.98 -7.18 -1.48
C VAL A 127 -13.50 -6.26 -2.62
N ALA A 128 -12.66 -5.28 -2.31
CA ALA A 128 -12.05 -4.39 -3.31
C ALA A 128 -11.16 -5.15 -4.28
N ASN A 129 -10.35 -6.11 -3.79
CA ASN A 129 -9.52 -6.96 -4.63
C ASN A 129 -10.36 -7.87 -5.54
N LEU A 130 -11.44 -8.44 -5.02
CA LEU A 130 -12.38 -9.23 -5.83
C LEU A 130 -13.01 -8.37 -6.93
N GLY A 131 -13.45 -7.15 -6.61
CA GLY A 131 -14.00 -6.20 -7.57
C GLY A 131 -13.01 -5.84 -8.68
N SER A 132 -11.77 -5.54 -8.34
CA SER A 132 -10.73 -5.22 -9.33
C SER A 132 -10.33 -6.44 -10.18
N THR A 133 -10.29 -7.63 -9.59
CA THR A 133 -9.98 -8.88 -10.29
C THR A 133 -11.08 -9.27 -11.28
N LEU A 134 -12.35 -9.08 -10.91
CA LEU A 134 -13.50 -9.36 -11.79
C LEU A 134 -13.69 -8.31 -12.88
N ALA A 135 -13.22 -7.08 -12.67
CA ALA A 135 -13.37 -6.00 -13.65
C ALA A 135 -12.75 -6.34 -15.01
N TRP A 136 -11.52 -6.88 -15.01
CA TRP A 136 -10.81 -7.23 -16.24
C TRP A 136 -11.48 -8.31 -17.09
N PRO A 137 -11.87 -9.48 -16.53
CA PRO A 137 -12.64 -10.48 -17.28
C PRO A 137 -13.96 -9.92 -17.83
N LEU A 138 -14.70 -9.14 -17.04
CA LEU A 138 -15.95 -8.55 -17.46
C LEU A 138 -15.78 -7.61 -18.66
N ILE A 139 -14.78 -6.73 -18.63
CA ILE A 139 -14.45 -5.84 -19.73
C ILE A 139 -14.04 -6.62 -20.98
N LEU A 140 -13.11 -7.60 -20.83
CA LEU A 140 -12.62 -8.39 -21.95
C LEU A 140 -13.74 -9.22 -22.58
N ILE A 141 -14.56 -9.91 -21.79
CA ILE A 141 -15.69 -10.68 -22.27
C ILE A 141 -16.69 -9.73 -22.98
N GLY A 142 -16.95 -8.56 -22.40
CA GLY A 142 -17.82 -7.56 -22.97
C GLY A 142 -17.42 -7.09 -24.38
N LEU A 143 -16.11 -7.11 -24.71
CA LEU A 143 -15.62 -6.78 -26.05
C LEU A 143 -16.00 -7.84 -27.12
N PHE A 144 -16.20 -9.10 -26.72
CA PHE A 144 -16.55 -10.19 -27.63
C PHE A 144 -18.06 -10.36 -27.84
N PHE A 145 -18.90 -9.74 -27.00
CA PHE A 145 -20.35 -9.83 -27.11
C PHE A 145 -20.96 -8.71 -27.98
N THR A 146 -22.16 -8.93 -28.47
CA THR A 146 -22.91 -7.98 -29.28
C THR A 146 -23.23 -6.68 -28.51
N ARG A 147 -23.48 -5.62 -29.27
CA ARG A 147 -23.53 -4.20 -28.84
C ARG A 147 -24.27 -3.93 -27.52
N ASN A 148 -25.40 -4.59 -27.24
CA ASN A 148 -26.16 -4.35 -26.00
C ASN A 148 -25.59 -5.12 -24.80
N THR A 149 -25.39 -6.43 -24.93
CA THR A 149 -24.85 -7.28 -23.86
C THR A 149 -23.39 -6.92 -23.54
N GLY A 150 -22.60 -6.61 -24.57
CA GLY A 150 -21.21 -6.21 -24.42
C GLY A 150 -21.10 -4.88 -23.64
N ALA A 151 -21.93 -3.89 -23.96
CA ALA A 151 -21.93 -2.61 -23.24
C ALA A 151 -22.30 -2.76 -21.75
N VAL A 152 -23.27 -3.62 -21.44
CA VAL A 152 -23.64 -3.89 -20.04
C VAL A 152 -22.48 -4.52 -19.27
N LEU A 153 -21.78 -5.50 -19.84
CA LEU A 153 -20.62 -6.17 -19.21
C LEU A 153 -19.46 -5.21 -18.98
N ILE A 154 -19.14 -4.38 -19.99
CA ILE A 154 -18.10 -3.34 -19.87
C ILE A 154 -18.43 -2.34 -18.76
N ASN A 155 -19.66 -1.81 -18.76
CA ASN A 155 -20.09 -0.86 -17.73
C ASN A 155 -20.04 -1.47 -16.33
N LEU A 156 -20.46 -2.73 -16.17
CA LEU A 156 -20.37 -3.44 -14.91
C LEU A 156 -18.90 -3.60 -14.45
N GLY A 157 -17.98 -3.94 -15.36
CA GLY A 157 -16.56 -4.01 -15.09
C GLY A 157 -15.97 -2.65 -14.64
N ILE A 158 -16.36 -1.57 -15.32
CA ILE A 158 -15.94 -0.20 -14.95
C ILE A 158 -16.46 0.18 -13.56
N ILE A 159 -17.71 -0.14 -13.24
CA ILE A 159 -18.30 0.13 -11.93
C ILE A 159 -17.54 -0.64 -10.85
N CYS A 160 -17.29 -1.94 -11.03
CA CYS A 160 -16.53 -2.76 -10.10
C CYS A 160 -15.13 -2.19 -9.86
N PHE A 161 -14.44 -1.79 -10.93
CA PHE A 161 -13.11 -1.18 -10.82
C PHE A 161 -13.14 0.17 -10.10
N SER A 162 -14.12 1.03 -10.43
CA SER A 162 -14.28 2.34 -9.79
C SER A 162 -14.52 2.22 -8.30
N PHE A 163 -15.36 1.27 -7.88
CA PHE A 163 -15.55 0.96 -6.46
C PHE A 163 -14.24 0.55 -5.78
N ALA A 164 -13.46 -0.34 -6.39
CA ALA A 164 -12.17 -0.77 -5.85
C ALA A 164 -11.22 0.42 -5.68
N VAL A 165 -11.12 1.31 -6.68
CA VAL A 165 -10.27 2.51 -6.62
C VAL A 165 -10.73 3.48 -5.54
N ILE A 166 -12.02 3.79 -5.45
CA ILE A 166 -12.58 4.68 -4.42
C ILE A 166 -12.29 4.12 -3.02
N PHE A 167 -12.47 2.82 -2.83
CA PHE A 167 -12.14 2.17 -1.57
C PHE A 167 -10.65 2.26 -1.22
N GLN A 168 -9.77 1.96 -2.18
CA GLN A 168 -8.32 2.05 -1.95
C GLN A 168 -7.90 3.46 -1.58
N LEU A 169 -8.42 4.49 -2.26
CA LEU A 169 -8.13 5.89 -1.95
C LEU A 169 -8.68 6.30 -0.57
N SER A 170 -9.88 5.86 -0.21
CA SER A 170 -10.45 6.13 1.11
C SER A 170 -9.64 5.48 2.22
N LEU A 171 -9.17 4.24 2.01
CA LEU A 171 -8.38 3.50 2.98
C LEU A 171 -7.01 4.11 3.25
N ILE A 172 -6.36 4.72 2.25
CA ILE A 172 -5.08 5.44 2.43
C ILE A 172 -5.25 6.58 3.44
N HIS A 173 -6.33 7.36 3.34
CA HIS A 173 -6.59 8.46 4.26
C HIS A 173 -6.95 8.01 5.69
N ILE A 174 -7.49 6.82 5.84
CA ILE A 174 -8.02 6.31 7.11
C ILE A 174 -7.00 5.45 7.86
N SER A 175 -6.18 4.68 7.13
CA SER A 175 -5.22 3.74 7.74
C SER A 175 -3.85 4.34 8.03
N GLU A 176 -3.55 5.51 7.49
CA GLU A 176 -2.29 6.23 7.69
C GLU A 176 -2.54 7.52 8.49
N PRO A 177 -2.86 7.46 9.79
CA PRO A 177 -2.88 8.65 10.62
C PRO A 177 -1.44 9.17 10.73
N THR A 178 -1.13 10.21 9.97
CA THR A 178 0.21 10.85 9.90
C THR A 178 0.59 11.59 11.18
N ARG A 179 -0.21 11.53 12.22
CA ARG A 179 0.08 12.08 13.55
C ARG A 179 0.06 10.97 14.59
N LEU A 180 1.24 10.53 14.96
CA LEU A 180 1.47 10.11 16.32
C LEU A 180 1.42 11.41 17.15
N ASP A 181 0.29 11.69 17.75
CA ASP A 181 0.23 12.68 18.83
C ASP A 181 1.02 12.07 20.00
N VAL A 182 2.31 12.42 20.05
CA VAL A 182 3.22 12.14 21.16
C VAL A 182 3.18 13.33 22.08
#